data_34ebf5abd1ebe6c5a5bfb981c6d50c47
#
_entry.id   34ebf5abd1ebe6c5a5bfb981c6d50c47
#
_cell.length_a   1.000
_cell.length_b   1.000
_cell.length_c   1.000
_cell.angle_alpha   90.00
_cell.angle_beta   90.00
_cell.angle_gamma   90.00
#
_symmetry.space_group_name_H-M   'P 1'
#
loop_
_entity.id
_entity.type
_entity.pdbx_description
1 polymer ?
#
loop_
_entity_poly.entity_id
_entity_poly.type
_entity_poly.pdbx_seq_one_letter_code
_entity_poly.pdbx_strand_id
1 'polypeptide(L)' 'MIIYYTDGSASPNPGPGGYAVIKNGVPHILGSEDGDTTNIRMEGRAIIAAMRDTAGQSARIYTDSEFWINVITKWSLNW' A
#
# COMPACT_ATOMS: atom_id res chain seq x y z
N MET A 1 9.50 -6.30 -15.45
CA MET A 1 8.32 -6.01 -14.61
C MET A 1 8.77 -5.58 -13.22
N ILE A 2 8.20 -4.51 -12.71
CA ILE A 2 8.51 -4.00 -11.38
C ILE A 2 7.69 -4.77 -10.36
N ILE A 3 8.30 -5.19 -9.26
CA ILE A 3 7.60 -5.90 -8.19
C ILE A 3 7.61 -5.04 -6.93
N TYR A 4 6.42 -4.77 -6.42
CA TYR A 4 6.23 -4.00 -5.20
C TYR A 4 5.64 -4.87 -4.09
N TYR A 5 6.16 -4.69 -2.89
CA TYR A 5 5.54 -5.18 -1.66
C TYR A 5 5.13 -3.98 -0.83
N THR A 6 3.92 -4.00 -0.33
CA THR A 6 3.38 -2.90 0.47
C THR A 6 3.01 -3.37 1.86
N ASP A 7 3.25 -2.52 2.85
CA ASP A 7 2.91 -2.79 4.23
C ASP A 7 2.52 -1.47 4.91
N GLY A 8 1.54 -1.55 5.79
CA GLY A 8 1.09 -0.40 6.55
C GLY A 8 0.45 -0.82 7.85
N SER A 9 0.65 -0.04 8.89
CA SER A 9 0.09 -0.32 10.19
C SER A 9 -0.11 0.94 11.02
N ALA A 10 -0.97 0.85 12.02
CA ALA A 10 -1.14 1.88 13.04
C ALA A 10 -0.99 1.23 14.41
N SER A 11 -0.33 1.92 15.34
CA SER A 11 -0.12 1.40 16.68
C SER A 11 -0.23 2.55 17.70
N PRO A 12 -1.27 2.53 18.55
CA PRO A 12 -2.40 1.59 18.56
C PRO A 12 -3.27 1.75 17.30
N ASN A 13 -4.20 0.85 17.08
CA ASN A 13 -5.11 0.92 15.94
C ASN A 13 -6.54 1.24 16.46
N PRO A 14 -7.10 2.47 16.33
CA PRO A 14 -6.50 3.62 15.62
C PRO A 14 -5.39 4.33 16.41
N GLY A 15 -4.50 5.03 15.72
CA GLY A 15 -3.40 5.77 16.31
C GLY A 15 -2.39 6.19 15.25
N PRO A 16 -1.18 6.65 15.69
CA PRO A 16 -0.13 6.98 14.73
C PRO A 16 0.24 5.78 13.86
N GLY A 17 0.51 6.02 12.59
CA GLY A 17 0.76 4.94 11.64
C GLY A 17 1.92 5.21 10.71
N GLY A 18 2.30 4.17 10.00
CA GLY A 18 3.33 4.23 8.98
C GLY A 18 3.05 3.25 7.86
N TYR A 19 3.69 3.48 6.73
CA TYR A 19 3.61 2.58 5.60
C TYR A 19 4.95 2.50 4.88
N ALA A 20 5.15 1.39 4.19
CA ALA A 20 6.36 1.13 3.44
C ALA A 20 6.04 0.53 2.08
N VAL A 21 6.82 0.89 1.08
CA VAL A 21 6.79 0.28 -0.24
C VAL A 21 8.19 -0.23 -0.54
N ILE A 22 8.29 -1.53 -0.81
CA ILE A 22 9.52 -2.18 -1.18
C ILE A 22 9.46 -2.46 -2.68
N LYS A 23 10.43 -1.93 -3.41
CA LYS A 23 10.50 -2.05 -4.87
C LYS A 23 11.67 -2.94 -5.25
N ASN A 24 11.38 -4.05 -5.92
CA ASN A 24 12.38 -5.03 -6.34
C ASN A 24 13.31 -5.47 -5.19
N GLY A 25 12.71 -5.67 -4.01
CA GLY A 25 13.45 -6.15 -2.82
C GLY A 25 14.16 -5.07 -2.03
N VAL A 26 14.06 -3.80 -2.41
CA VAL A 26 14.74 -2.68 -1.74
C VAL A 26 13.70 -1.70 -1.19
N PRO A 27 13.83 -1.23 0.07
CA PRO A 27 12.97 -0.17 0.57
C PRO A 27 13.04 1.06 -0.34
N HIS A 28 11.88 1.55 -0.76
CA HIS A 28 11.79 2.61 -1.76
C HIS A 28 11.02 3.83 -1.25
N ILE A 29 9.85 3.60 -0.65
CA ILE A 29 9.01 4.67 -0.11
C ILE A 29 8.69 4.33 1.34
N LEU A 30 8.87 5.30 2.22
CA LEU A 30 8.49 5.21 3.62
C LEU A 30 7.67 6.45 3.96
N GLY A 31 6.56 6.24 4.65
CA GLY A 31 5.71 7.33 5.07
C GLY A 31 5.17 7.12 6.47
N SER A 32 4.74 8.20 7.10
CA SER A 32 4.14 8.15 8.41
C SER A 32 2.98 9.13 8.50
N GLU A 33 2.07 8.88 9.44
CA GLU A 33 0.96 9.77 9.71
C GLU A 33 0.83 9.91 11.23
N ASP A 34 0.86 11.16 11.68
CA ASP A 34 0.61 11.50 13.08
C ASP A 34 -0.89 11.58 13.32
N GLY A 35 -1.32 11.29 14.56
CA GLY A 35 -2.73 11.34 14.92
C GLY A 35 -3.41 9.99 14.74
N ASP A 36 -4.74 10.00 14.68
CA ASP A 36 -5.53 8.77 14.64
C ASP A 36 -5.69 8.28 13.21
N THR A 37 -5.01 7.21 12.88
CA THR A 37 -5.18 6.50 11.62
C THR A 37 -5.47 5.01 11.88
N THR A 38 -5.71 4.24 10.86
CA THR A 38 -6.01 2.81 10.97
C THR A 38 -5.05 1.98 10.14
N ASN A 39 -4.94 0.68 10.46
CA ASN A 39 -4.17 -0.26 9.66
C ASN A 39 -4.63 -0.25 8.20
N ILE A 40 -5.95 -0.29 7.97
CA ILE A 40 -6.53 -0.29 6.63
C ILE A 40 -6.12 0.96 5.85
N ARG A 41 -6.16 2.12 6.50
CA ARG A 41 -5.77 3.38 5.86
C ARG A 41 -4.29 3.40 5.50
N MET A 42 -3.43 2.91 6.38
CA MET A 42 -1.99 2.86 6.12
C MET A 42 -1.65 1.87 5.01
N GLU A 43 -2.30 0.72 5.00
CA GLU A 43 -2.17 -0.25 3.91
C GLU A 43 -2.59 0.35 2.58
N GLY A 44 -3.71 1.09 2.55
CA GLY A 44 -4.19 1.78 1.36
C GLY A 44 -3.23 2.85 0.87
N ARG A 45 -2.62 3.61 1.77
CA ARG A 45 -1.61 4.61 1.40
C ARG A 45 -0.39 3.98 0.75
N ALA A 46 0.05 2.83 1.27
CA ALA A 46 1.17 2.10 0.67
C ALA A 46 0.84 1.65 -0.75
N ILE A 47 -0.36 1.12 -0.97
CA ILE A 47 -0.81 0.68 -2.29
C ILE A 47 -0.88 1.86 -3.26
N ILE A 48 -1.46 2.99 -2.84
CA ILE A 48 -1.55 4.19 -3.67
C ILE A 48 -0.17 4.71 -4.02
N ALA A 49 0.75 4.73 -3.06
CA ALA A 49 2.12 5.17 -3.31
C ALA A 49 2.82 4.28 -4.35
N ALA A 50 2.64 2.96 -4.26
CA ALA A 50 3.18 2.03 -5.23
C ALA A 50 2.56 2.25 -6.62
N MET A 51 1.24 2.44 -6.69
CA MET A 51 0.55 2.69 -7.96
C MET A 51 1.04 3.97 -8.64
N ARG A 52 1.27 5.02 -7.87
CA ARG A 52 1.83 6.28 -8.40
C ARG A 52 3.25 6.09 -8.91
N ASP A 53 4.03 5.29 -8.21
CA ASP A 53 5.42 5.04 -8.57
C ASP A 53 5.56 4.24 -9.88
N THR A 54 4.55 3.47 -10.28
CA THR A 54 4.61 2.71 -11.52
C THR A 54 4.73 3.59 -12.75
N ALA A 55 4.19 4.79 -12.71
CA ALA A 55 4.22 5.76 -13.82
C ALA A 55 3.79 5.15 -15.15
N GLY A 56 2.78 4.29 -15.13
CA GLY A 56 2.27 3.63 -16.34
C GLY A 56 3.05 2.40 -16.78
N GLN A 57 4.09 2.01 -16.07
CA GLN A 57 4.86 0.80 -16.37
C GLN A 57 4.15 -0.45 -15.84
N SER A 58 4.45 -1.59 -16.44
CA SER A 58 3.94 -2.86 -15.95
C SER A 58 4.53 -3.18 -14.58
N ALA A 59 3.66 -3.50 -13.62
CA ALA A 59 4.08 -3.77 -12.26
C ALA A 59 3.15 -4.77 -11.59
N ARG A 60 3.67 -5.49 -10.59
CA ARG A 60 2.88 -6.29 -9.66
C ARG A 60 2.99 -5.67 -8.28
N ILE A 61 1.85 -5.53 -7.61
CA ILE A 61 1.80 -5.01 -6.25
C ILE A 61 1.26 -6.11 -5.35
N TYR A 62 2.07 -6.51 -4.38
CA TYR A 62 1.69 -7.50 -3.38
C TYR A 62 1.32 -6.81 -2.09
N THR A 63 0.16 -7.16 -1.56
CA THR A 63 -0.30 -6.72 -0.25
C THR A 63 -0.94 -7.91 0.46
N ASP A 64 -0.79 -7.98 1.77
CA ASP A 64 -1.44 -9.00 2.60
C ASP A 64 -2.77 -8.52 3.18
N SER A 65 -3.21 -7.32 2.84
CA SER A 65 -4.50 -6.81 3.27
C SER A 65 -5.64 -7.38 2.43
N GLU A 66 -6.43 -8.27 2.99
CA GLU A 66 -7.60 -8.85 2.32
C GLU A 66 -8.61 -7.78 1.90
N PHE A 67 -8.79 -6.75 2.72
CA PHE A 67 -9.69 -5.64 2.40
C PHE A 67 -9.30 -4.99 1.07
N TRP A 68 -8.03 -4.60 0.92
CA TRP A 68 -7.56 -3.91 -0.28
C TRP A 68 -7.48 -4.83 -1.49
N ILE A 69 -7.16 -6.10 -1.30
CA ILE A 69 -7.20 -7.09 -2.39
C ILE A 69 -8.60 -7.16 -2.98
N ASN A 70 -9.62 -7.26 -2.13
CA ASN A 70 -11.01 -7.33 -2.58
C ASN A 70 -11.45 -6.04 -3.29
N VAL A 71 -11.09 -4.88 -2.79
CA VAL A 71 -11.42 -3.60 -3.41
C VAL A 71 -10.78 -3.48 -4.78
N ILE A 72 -9.50 -3.77 -4.89
CA ILE A 72 -8.75 -3.66 -6.15
C ILE A 72 -9.30 -4.66 -7.18
N THR A 73 -9.60 -5.89 -6.77
CA THR A 73 -10.15 -6.91 -7.66
C THR A 73 -11.50 -6.48 -8.23
N LYS A 74 -12.37 -5.92 -7.40
CA LYS A 74 -13.66 -5.40 -7.88
C LYS A 74 -13.49 -4.24 -8.85
N TRP A 75 -12.51 -3.38 -8.59
CA TRP A 75 -12.22 -2.25 -9.46
C TRP A 75 -11.70 -2.70 -10.82
N SER A 76 -10.80 -3.67 -10.85
CA SER A 76 -10.24 -4.16 -12.10
C SER A 76 -11.26 -4.85 -12.98
N LEU A 77 -12.32 -5.44 -12.41
CA LEU A 77 -13.39 -6.07 -13.17
C LEU A 77 -14.29 -5.06 -13.90
N ASN A 78 -14.25 -3.80 -13.49
CA ASN A 78 -15.07 -2.73 -14.08
C ASN A 78 -14.27 -1.87 -15.08
N TRP A 79 -13.08 -2.23 -15.32
CA TRP A 79 -12.21 -1.58 -16.30
C TRP A 79 -12.23 -2.39 -17.59
#